data_c97279a3540961a472916e0e3a3754b6
#
_entry.id   c97279a3540961a472916e0e3a3754b6
#
_cell.length_a   1.000
_cell.length_b   1.000
_cell.length_c   1.000
_cell.angle_alpha   90.00
_cell.angle_beta   90.00
_cell.angle_gamma   90.00
#
_symmetry.space_group_name_H-M   'P 1'
#
loop_
_entity.id
_entity.type
_entity.pdbx_description
1 polymer ?
#
loop_
_entity_poly.entity_id
_entity_poly.type
_entity_poly.pdbx_seq_one_letter_code
_entity_poly.pdbx_strand_id
1 'polypeptide(L)'
;MVPTDVRTLRLSDRQWRIYLAVWLLALAAVIGIAAGIIAPKLLARPTPPTLIGDIVMTPPVAAPAFSLQDQNGAALSLSQLKGRVVALTFLDTQCTSLCKLQASLIGGVQADLGSSVPLTLVVITVHPEADTPAAIAAFAAAHGLREPYAWLNGTKSQLAGVWGDYGITVQPTAGDLAHSAVIYLLDTRGNLRVEFADVPDPTWLENDIKILAK
;
A
#
# COMPACT_ATOMS: atom_id res chain seq x y z
N MET A 1 59.78 21.78 -54.21
CA MET A 1 60.58 21.87 -52.95
C MET A 1 59.71 22.47 -51.88
N VAL A 2 59.15 21.65 -51.01
CA VAL A 2 58.27 22.07 -49.90
C VAL A 2 59.13 22.08 -48.64
N PRO A 3 59.25 23.16 -47.90
CA PRO A 3 59.98 23.18 -46.63
C PRO A 3 59.13 22.53 -45.52
N THR A 4 59.56 21.36 -45.06
CA THR A 4 59.06 20.72 -43.83
C THR A 4 59.85 21.26 -42.64
N ASP A 5 59.43 22.42 -42.10
CA ASP A 5 59.93 22.88 -40.82
C ASP A 5 58.86 22.60 -39.75
N VAL A 6 58.88 21.39 -39.19
CA VAL A 6 58.09 21.03 -38.01
C VAL A 6 58.90 21.45 -36.78
N ARG A 7 58.71 22.70 -36.32
CA ARG A 7 59.21 23.15 -35.02
C ARG A 7 58.50 22.38 -33.93
N THR A 8 59.15 21.35 -33.42
CA THR A 8 58.74 20.70 -32.16
C THR A 8 58.91 21.69 -31.05
N LEU A 9 57.78 22.27 -30.56
CA LEU A 9 57.74 23.10 -29.38
C LEU A 9 58.08 22.24 -28.14
N ARG A 10 59.39 22.15 -27.84
CA ARG A 10 59.86 21.57 -26.57
C ARG A 10 59.59 22.57 -25.47
N LEU A 11 58.62 22.25 -24.61
CA LEU A 11 58.40 23.00 -23.37
C LEU A 11 59.69 22.91 -22.49
N SER A 12 60.08 24.03 -21.84
CA SER A 12 61.15 23.96 -20.88
C SER A 12 60.72 23.13 -19.64
N ASP A 13 61.68 22.52 -18.95
CA ASP A 13 61.43 21.71 -17.76
C ASP A 13 60.61 22.43 -16.71
N ARG A 14 60.78 23.78 -16.62
CA ARG A 14 59.98 24.62 -15.74
C ARG A 14 58.52 24.74 -16.17
N GLN A 15 58.27 24.90 -17.45
CA GLN A 15 56.93 24.97 -18.02
C GLN A 15 56.22 23.63 -17.88
N TRP A 16 56.89 22.51 -18.13
CA TRP A 16 56.35 21.16 -17.95
C TRP A 16 55.92 20.93 -16.49
N ARG A 17 56.75 21.31 -15.52
CA ARG A 17 56.41 21.19 -14.10
C ARG A 17 55.18 22.03 -13.70
N ILE A 18 55.04 23.23 -14.27
CA ILE A 18 53.88 24.10 -14.02
C ILE A 18 52.60 23.45 -14.61
N TYR A 19 52.65 22.94 -15.85
CA TYR A 19 51.52 22.26 -16.46
C TYR A 19 51.12 21.02 -15.67
N LEU A 20 52.09 20.23 -15.24
CA LEU A 20 51.82 19.03 -14.43
C LEU A 20 51.15 19.39 -13.10
N ALA A 21 51.61 20.42 -12.43
CA ALA A 21 51.03 20.89 -11.17
C ALA A 21 49.59 21.42 -11.35
N VAL A 22 49.31 22.16 -12.42
CA VAL A 22 47.98 22.67 -12.74
C VAL A 22 47.03 21.49 -13.05
N TRP A 23 47.50 20.50 -13.82
CA TRP A 23 46.69 19.30 -14.13
C TRP A 23 46.39 18.47 -12.89
N LEU A 24 47.34 18.31 -11.98
CA LEU A 24 47.13 17.58 -10.72
C LEU A 24 46.13 18.31 -9.81
N LEU A 25 46.22 19.65 -9.74
CA LEU A 25 45.27 20.47 -8.98
C LEU A 25 43.85 20.39 -9.58
N ALA A 26 43.74 20.46 -10.90
CA ALA A 26 42.45 20.30 -11.60
C ALA A 26 41.86 18.92 -11.37
N LEU A 27 42.65 17.85 -11.45
CA LEU A 27 42.23 16.49 -11.18
C LEU A 27 41.76 16.31 -9.73
N ALA A 28 42.52 16.86 -8.77
CA ALA A 28 42.15 16.82 -7.36
C ALA A 28 40.86 17.58 -7.08
N ALA A 29 40.62 18.73 -7.75
CA ALA A 29 39.38 19.48 -7.65
C ALA A 29 38.19 18.67 -8.22
N VAL A 30 38.35 18.03 -9.37
CA VAL A 30 37.30 17.17 -9.98
C VAL A 30 36.97 15.97 -9.08
N ILE A 31 38.00 15.31 -8.52
CA ILE A 31 37.80 14.19 -7.59
C ILE A 31 37.08 14.66 -6.31
N GLY A 32 37.50 15.83 -5.78
CA GLY A 32 36.86 16.42 -4.58
C GLY A 32 35.39 16.78 -4.82
N ILE A 33 35.06 17.35 -5.98
CA ILE A 33 33.66 17.66 -6.36
C ILE A 33 32.87 16.37 -6.56
N ALA A 34 33.41 15.38 -7.29
CA ALA A 34 32.76 14.10 -7.50
C ALA A 34 32.51 13.37 -6.17
N ALA A 35 33.49 13.32 -5.28
CA ALA A 35 33.35 12.75 -3.95
C ALA A 35 32.29 13.49 -3.13
N GLY A 36 32.26 14.81 -3.17
CA GLY A 36 31.27 15.64 -2.48
C GLY A 36 29.84 15.41 -2.96
N ILE A 37 29.64 15.04 -4.22
CA ILE A 37 28.31 14.77 -4.80
C ILE A 37 27.90 13.29 -4.58
N ILE A 38 28.84 12.36 -4.73
CA ILE A 38 28.55 10.92 -4.74
C ILE A 38 28.54 10.36 -3.32
N ALA A 39 29.43 10.78 -2.44
CA ALA A 39 29.54 10.24 -1.09
C ALA A 39 28.25 10.41 -0.25
N PRO A 40 27.55 11.57 -0.26
CA PRO A 40 26.29 11.70 0.46
C PRO A 40 25.20 10.75 -0.04
N LYS A 41 25.16 10.48 -1.35
CA LYS A 41 24.19 9.55 -1.96
C LYS A 41 24.49 8.09 -1.60
N LEU A 42 25.77 7.72 -1.54
CA LEU A 42 26.19 6.38 -1.16
C LEU A 42 26.08 6.12 0.35
N LEU A 43 26.23 7.16 1.17
CA LEU A 43 26.14 7.08 2.62
C LEU A 43 24.74 7.37 3.16
N ALA A 44 23.82 7.85 2.32
CA ALA A 44 22.42 8.04 2.70
C ALA A 44 21.81 6.69 3.07
N ARG A 45 21.53 6.50 4.35
CA ARG A 45 20.72 5.35 4.79
C ARG A 45 19.34 5.51 4.19
N PRO A 46 18.79 4.47 3.55
CA PRO A 46 17.40 4.52 3.11
C PRO A 46 16.51 4.79 4.32
N THR A 47 15.68 5.81 4.24
CA THR A 47 14.65 6.04 5.26
C THR A 47 13.78 4.80 5.31
N PRO A 48 13.49 4.23 6.50
CA PRO A 48 12.58 3.11 6.58
C PRO A 48 11.23 3.51 5.97
N PRO A 49 10.58 2.62 5.22
CA PRO A 49 9.26 2.89 4.66
C PRO A 49 8.28 3.18 5.79
N THR A 50 7.50 4.24 5.65
CA THR A 50 6.51 4.70 6.63
C THR A 50 5.10 4.39 6.14
N LEU A 51 4.21 4.02 7.07
CA LEU A 51 2.77 3.94 6.81
C LEU A 51 2.22 5.36 6.59
N ILE A 52 1.29 5.51 5.65
CA ILE A 52 0.77 6.80 5.18
C ILE A 52 -0.75 6.94 5.21
N GLY A 53 -1.48 5.95 5.76
CA GLY A 53 -2.93 6.06 5.91
C GLY A 53 -3.38 7.26 6.75
N ASP A 54 -4.67 7.55 6.73
CA ASP A 54 -5.26 8.70 7.43
C ASP A 54 -5.03 8.62 8.95
N ILE A 55 -5.15 7.41 9.50
CA ILE A 55 -4.81 7.12 10.89
C ILE A 55 -3.83 5.96 10.95
N VAL A 56 -2.65 6.19 11.54
CA VAL A 56 -1.64 5.14 11.76
C VAL A 56 -1.54 4.82 13.24
N MET A 57 -1.84 3.55 13.60
CA MET A 57 -1.77 3.07 14.97
C MET A 57 -0.33 2.80 15.39
N THR A 58 0.16 3.63 16.30
CA THR A 58 1.50 3.50 16.89
C THR A 58 1.42 3.74 18.40
N PRO A 59 1.57 2.71 19.24
CA PRO A 59 1.85 1.30 18.91
C PRO A 59 0.67 0.60 18.20
N PRO A 60 0.91 -0.60 17.59
CA PRO A 60 -0.15 -1.42 17.01
C PRO A 60 -1.25 -1.74 18.02
N VAL A 61 -2.50 -1.75 17.59
CA VAL A 61 -3.66 -2.06 18.45
C VAL A 61 -4.24 -3.41 18.03
N ALA A 62 -4.54 -4.30 18.98
CA ALA A 62 -5.22 -5.55 18.65
C ALA A 62 -6.55 -5.26 17.95
N ALA A 63 -6.77 -5.81 16.75
CA ALA A 63 -8.04 -5.62 16.05
C ALA A 63 -9.16 -6.36 16.79
N PRO A 64 -10.38 -5.80 16.83
CA PRO A 64 -11.55 -6.46 17.40
C PRO A 64 -11.77 -7.84 16.75
N ALA A 65 -12.00 -8.84 17.59
CA ALA A 65 -12.21 -10.21 17.12
C ALA A 65 -13.60 -10.37 16.50
N PHE A 66 -13.68 -11.16 15.44
CA PHE A 66 -14.95 -11.59 14.86
C PHE A 66 -14.93 -13.09 14.56
N SER A 67 -16.12 -13.68 14.47
CA SER A 67 -16.36 -15.03 13.96
C SER A 67 -17.70 -15.02 13.24
N LEU A 68 -17.66 -15.02 11.92
CA LEU A 68 -18.78 -14.88 11.01
C LEU A 68 -18.72 -15.99 9.94
N GLN A 69 -19.71 -16.05 9.03
CA GLN A 69 -19.71 -16.97 7.91
C GLN A 69 -19.29 -16.25 6.63
N ASP A 70 -18.48 -16.89 5.80
CA ASP A 70 -18.14 -16.37 4.48
C ASP A 70 -19.28 -16.59 3.46
N GLN A 71 -19.08 -16.11 2.24
CA GLN A 71 -20.04 -16.24 1.12
C GLN A 71 -20.36 -17.68 0.74
N ASN A 72 -19.58 -18.66 1.21
CA ASN A 72 -19.77 -20.10 0.98
C ASN A 72 -20.38 -20.80 2.20
N GLY A 73 -20.68 -20.06 3.28
CA GLY A 73 -21.21 -20.59 4.54
C GLY A 73 -20.15 -21.17 5.47
N ALA A 74 -18.86 -21.06 5.17
CA ALA A 74 -17.80 -21.51 6.05
C ALA A 74 -17.54 -20.49 7.15
N ALA A 75 -17.32 -20.97 8.38
CA ALA A 75 -16.98 -20.10 9.50
C ALA A 75 -15.57 -19.54 9.33
N LEU A 76 -15.43 -18.22 9.45
CA LEU A 76 -14.15 -17.51 9.41
C LEU A 76 -14.03 -16.58 10.61
N SER A 77 -12.91 -16.69 11.31
CA SER A 77 -12.55 -15.80 12.42
C SER A 77 -11.27 -15.02 12.09
N LEU A 78 -11.10 -13.87 12.70
CA LEU A 78 -9.87 -13.06 12.54
C LEU A 78 -8.61 -13.86 12.88
N SER A 79 -8.66 -14.76 13.86
CA SER A 79 -7.50 -15.57 14.27
C SER A 79 -6.99 -16.52 13.16
N GLN A 80 -7.85 -16.94 12.23
CA GLN A 80 -7.48 -17.80 11.09
C GLN A 80 -6.78 -17.03 9.97
N LEU A 81 -6.80 -15.71 10.01
CA LEU A 81 -6.15 -14.84 9.02
C LEU A 81 -4.71 -14.45 9.40
N LYS A 82 -4.21 -14.91 10.54
CA LYS A 82 -2.81 -14.65 10.95
C LYS A 82 -1.83 -15.19 9.92
N GLY A 83 -0.72 -14.46 9.74
CA GLY A 83 0.27 -14.73 8.70
C GLY A 83 -0.01 -14.00 7.37
N ARG A 84 -1.12 -13.30 7.26
CA ARG A 84 -1.53 -12.51 6.09
C ARG A 84 -1.80 -11.06 6.49
N VAL A 85 -1.55 -10.14 5.59
CA VAL A 85 -2.10 -8.78 5.70
C VAL A 85 -3.57 -8.85 5.38
N VAL A 86 -4.39 -8.22 6.19
CA VAL A 86 -5.84 -8.16 5.97
C VAL A 86 -6.23 -6.73 5.61
N ALA A 87 -6.85 -6.55 4.45
CA ALA A 87 -7.62 -5.35 4.14
C ALA A 87 -9.07 -5.63 4.53
N LEU A 88 -9.56 -4.98 5.58
CA LEU A 88 -10.91 -5.17 6.10
C LEU A 88 -11.75 -3.95 5.80
N THR A 89 -12.93 -4.15 5.22
CA THR A 89 -13.87 -3.09 4.89
C THR A 89 -15.31 -3.53 5.09
N PHE A 90 -16.24 -2.59 4.97
CA PHE A 90 -17.66 -2.78 5.20
C PHE A 90 -18.42 -2.34 3.95
N LEU A 91 -19.05 -3.28 3.26
CA LEU A 91 -19.71 -3.03 1.97
C LEU A 91 -21.11 -3.63 1.92
N ASP A 92 -21.83 -3.23 0.88
CA ASP A 92 -23.16 -3.65 0.50
C ASP A 92 -23.22 -3.82 -1.02
N THR A 93 -23.74 -4.92 -1.50
CA THR A 93 -23.87 -5.20 -2.93
C THR A 93 -24.90 -4.31 -3.64
N GLN A 94 -25.81 -3.68 -2.89
CA GLN A 94 -26.84 -2.75 -3.42
C GLN A 94 -26.40 -1.29 -3.39
N CYS A 95 -25.27 -0.99 -2.75
CA CYS A 95 -24.74 0.37 -2.62
C CYS A 95 -24.58 1.04 -3.99
N THR A 96 -25.01 2.29 -4.10
CA THR A 96 -25.00 3.05 -5.35
C THR A 96 -23.88 4.09 -5.43
N SER A 97 -23.05 4.21 -4.39
CA SER A 97 -22.08 5.30 -4.23
C SER A 97 -20.65 4.79 -3.93
N LEU A 98 -20.12 5.11 -2.74
CA LEU A 98 -18.73 4.91 -2.36
C LEU A 98 -18.28 3.44 -2.35
N CYS A 99 -19.15 2.49 -2.01
CA CYS A 99 -18.79 1.08 -1.97
C CYS A 99 -18.24 0.56 -3.31
N LYS A 100 -18.84 1.00 -4.43
CA LYS A 100 -18.38 0.61 -5.78
C LYS A 100 -17.00 1.16 -6.08
N LEU A 101 -16.75 2.40 -5.70
CA LEU A 101 -15.44 3.05 -5.90
C LEU A 101 -14.39 2.38 -5.02
N GLN A 102 -14.72 2.13 -3.75
CA GLN A 102 -13.82 1.47 -2.82
C GLN A 102 -13.51 0.02 -3.25
N ALA A 103 -14.53 -0.74 -3.66
CA ALA A 103 -14.35 -2.09 -4.19
C ALA A 103 -13.46 -2.11 -5.44
N SER A 104 -13.70 -1.22 -6.41
CA SER A 104 -12.90 -1.13 -7.63
C SER A 104 -11.45 -0.73 -7.34
N LEU A 105 -11.22 0.19 -6.39
CA LEU A 105 -9.89 0.55 -5.93
C LEU A 105 -9.16 -0.66 -5.34
N ILE A 106 -9.82 -1.38 -4.43
CA ILE A 106 -9.23 -2.58 -3.80
C ILE A 106 -8.93 -3.65 -4.85
N GLY A 107 -9.86 -3.90 -5.79
CA GLY A 107 -9.65 -4.84 -6.89
C GLY A 107 -8.45 -4.49 -7.76
N GLY A 108 -8.24 -3.21 -8.05
CA GLY A 108 -7.06 -2.69 -8.73
C GLY A 108 -5.77 -2.96 -7.95
N VAL A 109 -5.75 -2.62 -6.66
CA VAL A 109 -4.59 -2.87 -5.78
C VAL A 109 -4.29 -4.37 -5.66
N GLN A 110 -5.32 -5.23 -5.56
CA GLN A 110 -5.13 -6.69 -5.57
C GLN A 110 -4.49 -7.15 -6.90
N ALA A 111 -4.86 -6.54 -8.03
CA ALA A 111 -4.29 -6.86 -9.33
C ALA A 111 -2.80 -6.49 -9.41
N ASP A 112 -2.45 -5.29 -8.94
CA ASP A 112 -1.09 -4.75 -8.98
C ASP A 112 -0.14 -5.48 -8.02
N LEU A 113 -0.61 -5.86 -6.84
CA LEU A 113 0.14 -6.65 -5.86
C LEU A 113 0.35 -8.11 -6.31
N GLY A 114 -0.61 -8.67 -7.02
CA GLY A 114 -0.61 -10.07 -7.45
C GLY A 114 -0.47 -11.03 -6.28
N SER A 115 0.10 -12.21 -6.53
CA SER A 115 0.32 -13.25 -5.51
C SER A 115 1.59 -13.07 -4.68
N SER A 116 2.40 -12.04 -4.96
CA SER A 116 3.67 -11.80 -4.26
C SER A 116 3.50 -11.29 -2.82
N VAL A 117 2.33 -10.74 -2.52
CA VAL A 117 1.98 -10.19 -1.20
C VAL A 117 0.89 -11.06 -0.58
N PRO A 118 1.06 -11.54 0.66
CA PRO A 118 0.07 -12.37 1.35
C PRO A 118 -1.11 -11.52 1.85
N LEU A 119 -1.86 -10.92 0.94
CA LEU A 119 -3.05 -10.12 1.22
C LEU A 119 -4.32 -10.98 1.21
N THR A 120 -5.24 -10.71 2.13
CA THR A 120 -6.62 -11.19 2.09
C THR A 120 -7.56 -10.00 2.24
N LEU A 121 -8.50 -9.85 1.32
CA LEU A 121 -9.60 -8.91 1.48
C LEU A 121 -10.68 -9.56 2.36
N VAL A 122 -11.10 -8.85 3.39
CA VAL A 122 -12.25 -9.21 4.21
C VAL A 122 -13.30 -8.10 4.08
N VAL A 123 -14.45 -8.45 3.58
CA VAL A 123 -15.62 -7.58 3.55
C VAL A 123 -16.60 -8.05 4.61
N ILE A 124 -17.04 -7.17 5.49
CA ILE A 124 -18.14 -7.45 6.42
C ILE A 124 -19.38 -6.77 5.86
N THR A 125 -20.43 -7.53 5.63
CA THR A 125 -21.70 -7.00 5.09
C THR A 125 -22.30 -5.95 6.02
N VAL A 126 -22.87 -4.91 5.44
CA VAL A 126 -23.78 -3.98 6.14
C VAL A 126 -25.24 -4.20 5.76
N HIS A 127 -25.52 -5.07 4.78
CA HIS A 127 -26.86 -5.40 4.29
C HIS A 127 -27.08 -6.91 4.15
N PRO A 128 -27.15 -7.64 5.28
CA PRO A 128 -27.13 -9.11 5.27
C PRO A 128 -28.25 -9.78 4.44
N GLU A 129 -29.41 -9.12 4.31
CA GLU A 129 -30.52 -9.65 3.53
C GLU A 129 -30.31 -9.52 2.00
N ALA A 130 -29.58 -8.49 1.55
CA ALA A 130 -29.31 -8.24 0.13
C ALA A 130 -28.06 -8.97 -0.36
N ASP A 131 -27.07 -9.16 0.51
CA ASP A 131 -25.77 -9.74 0.19
C ASP A 131 -25.86 -11.29 0.11
N THR A 132 -26.60 -11.75 -0.88
CA THR A 132 -26.66 -13.19 -1.22
C THR A 132 -25.36 -13.63 -1.91
N PRO A 133 -25.00 -14.93 -1.88
CA PRO A 133 -23.82 -15.43 -2.61
C PRO A 133 -23.77 -15.02 -4.08
N ALA A 134 -24.93 -15.04 -4.76
CA ALA A 134 -25.03 -14.63 -6.16
C ALA A 134 -24.78 -13.10 -6.34
N ALA A 135 -25.34 -12.27 -5.45
CA ALA A 135 -25.13 -10.82 -5.48
C ALA A 135 -23.66 -10.47 -5.20
N ILE A 136 -23.05 -11.13 -4.21
CA ILE A 136 -21.63 -10.98 -3.87
C ILE A 136 -20.75 -11.36 -5.07
N ALA A 137 -20.99 -12.50 -5.70
CA ALA A 137 -20.21 -12.93 -6.87
C ALA A 137 -20.32 -11.94 -8.04
N ALA A 138 -21.55 -11.44 -8.32
CA ALA A 138 -21.78 -10.45 -9.36
C ALA A 138 -21.07 -9.13 -9.04
N PHE A 139 -21.15 -8.66 -7.80
CA PHE A 139 -20.47 -7.44 -7.35
C PHE A 139 -18.95 -7.58 -7.43
N ALA A 140 -18.39 -8.68 -6.92
CA ALA A 140 -16.96 -8.95 -6.98
C ALA A 140 -16.44 -8.96 -8.42
N ALA A 141 -17.15 -9.63 -9.34
CA ALA A 141 -16.78 -9.64 -10.76
C ALA A 141 -16.86 -8.25 -11.40
N ALA A 142 -17.91 -7.48 -11.11
CA ALA A 142 -18.12 -6.13 -11.65
C ALA A 142 -17.03 -5.13 -11.20
N HIS A 143 -16.47 -5.32 -9.99
CA HIS A 143 -15.49 -4.42 -9.39
C HIS A 143 -14.06 -5.00 -9.36
N GLY A 144 -13.83 -6.15 -10.01
CA GLY A 144 -12.51 -6.74 -10.16
C GLY A 144 -11.90 -7.28 -8.87
N LEU A 145 -12.71 -7.59 -7.85
CA LEU A 145 -12.23 -8.22 -6.63
C LEU A 145 -11.65 -9.60 -6.93
N ARG A 146 -10.50 -9.89 -6.34
CA ARG A 146 -9.72 -11.11 -6.62
C ARG A 146 -9.55 -11.95 -5.38
N GLU A 147 -9.53 -13.26 -5.58
CA GLU A 147 -9.15 -14.20 -4.52
C GLU A 147 -7.69 -13.96 -4.06
N PRO A 148 -7.39 -14.13 -2.74
CA PRO A 148 -8.34 -14.53 -1.72
C PRO A 148 -9.16 -13.36 -1.17
N TYR A 149 -10.47 -13.49 -1.17
CA TYR A 149 -11.36 -12.60 -0.43
C TYR A 149 -12.41 -13.40 0.35
N ALA A 150 -12.90 -12.83 1.44
CA ALA A 150 -14.02 -13.35 2.21
C ALA A 150 -15.05 -12.24 2.41
N TRP A 151 -16.29 -12.50 2.00
CA TRP A 151 -17.43 -11.62 2.27
C TRP A 151 -18.25 -12.23 3.40
N LEU A 152 -18.16 -11.60 4.57
CA LEU A 152 -18.64 -12.16 5.83
C LEU A 152 -20.06 -11.69 6.12
N ASN A 153 -20.89 -12.65 6.48
CA ASN A 153 -22.28 -12.47 6.91
C ASN A 153 -22.51 -13.14 8.27
N GLY A 154 -23.61 -12.80 8.91
CA GLY A 154 -23.99 -13.35 10.21
C GLY A 154 -25.39 -12.93 10.62
N THR A 155 -25.78 -13.27 11.85
CA THR A 155 -27.01 -12.75 12.41
C THR A 155 -26.93 -11.24 12.65
N LYS A 156 -28.06 -10.55 12.66
CA LYS A 156 -28.13 -9.12 12.95
C LYS A 156 -27.39 -8.75 14.24
N SER A 157 -27.51 -9.58 15.28
CA SER A 157 -26.83 -9.34 16.56
C SER A 157 -25.30 -9.47 16.44
N GLN A 158 -24.81 -10.49 15.69
CA GLN A 158 -23.35 -10.64 15.45
C GLN A 158 -22.79 -9.47 14.68
N LEU A 159 -23.48 -9.08 13.59
CA LEU A 159 -23.04 -7.97 12.74
C LEU A 159 -23.06 -6.64 13.50
N ALA A 160 -24.15 -6.36 14.27
CA ALA A 160 -24.23 -5.15 15.09
C ALA A 160 -23.10 -5.06 16.13
N GLY A 161 -22.69 -6.19 16.72
CA GLY A 161 -21.53 -6.25 17.61
C GLY A 161 -20.24 -5.89 16.88
N VAL A 162 -19.99 -6.51 15.71
CA VAL A 162 -18.79 -6.22 14.92
C VAL A 162 -18.78 -4.79 14.41
N TRP A 163 -19.88 -4.27 13.90
CA TRP A 163 -19.98 -2.87 13.49
C TRP A 163 -19.64 -1.91 14.65
N GLY A 164 -20.20 -2.17 15.83
CA GLY A 164 -19.90 -1.38 17.02
C GLY A 164 -18.42 -1.43 17.43
N ASP A 165 -17.83 -2.63 17.42
CA ASP A 165 -16.43 -2.83 17.79
C ASP A 165 -15.44 -2.13 16.83
N TYR A 166 -15.81 -2.01 15.54
CA TYR A 166 -15.04 -1.29 14.51
C TYR A 166 -15.48 0.16 14.29
N GLY A 167 -16.42 0.69 15.11
CA GLY A 167 -16.90 2.06 15.00
C GLY A 167 -17.73 2.35 13.75
N ILE A 168 -18.33 1.31 13.14
CA ILE A 168 -19.11 1.44 11.91
C ILE A 168 -20.55 1.83 12.25
N THR A 169 -20.99 2.96 11.71
CA THR A 169 -22.40 3.36 11.75
C THR A 169 -23.12 2.80 10.54
N VAL A 170 -24.25 2.14 10.74
CA VAL A 170 -25.15 1.65 9.69
C VAL A 170 -26.53 2.22 9.94
N GLN A 171 -27.06 3.01 9.01
CA GLN A 171 -28.35 3.68 9.14
C GLN A 171 -29.21 3.46 7.88
N PRO A 172 -30.44 2.96 7.99
CA PRO A 172 -31.38 2.92 6.90
C PRO A 172 -31.70 4.33 6.39
N THR A 173 -31.67 4.53 5.08
CA THR A 173 -32.13 5.73 4.40
C THR A 173 -33.26 5.40 3.43
N ALA A 174 -33.88 6.39 2.80
CA ALA A 174 -34.94 6.17 1.82
C ALA A 174 -34.37 5.48 0.56
N GLY A 175 -34.35 4.12 0.57
CA GLY A 175 -33.95 3.31 -0.59
C GLY A 175 -32.49 2.89 -0.63
N ASP A 176 -31.71 3.16 0.44
CA ASP A 176 -30.29 2.76 0.55
C ASP A 176 -29.91 2.60 2.03
N LEU A 177 -28.69 2.14 2.30
CA LEU A 177 -28.07 2.13 3.62
C LEU A 177 -26.90 3.11 3.65
N ALA A 178 -26.98 4.12 4.53
CA ALA A 178 -25.82 4.94 4.82
C ALA A 178 -24.93 4.21 5.83
N HIS A 179 -23.68 4.06 5.53
CA HIS A 179 -22.69 3.47 6.44
C HIS A 179 -21.33 4.16 6.31
N SER A 180 -20.49 3.97 7.32
CA SER A 180 -19.13 4.47 7.31
C SER A 180 -18.34 3.78 6.19
N ALA A 181 -17.69 4.56 5.32
CA ALA A 181 -16.76 4.04 4.32
C ALA A 181 -15.34 4.08 4.92
N VAL A 182 -14.74 2.91 5.11
CA VAL A 182 -13.42 2.76 5.74
C VAL A 182 -12.72 1.53 5.23
N ILE A 183 -11.40 1.59 5.14
CA ILE A 183 -10.53 0.42 4.93
C ILE A 183 -9.56 0.35 6.10
N TYR A 184 -9.60 -0.74 6.84
CA TYR A 184 -8.63 -1.06 7.88
C TYR A 184 -7.55 -1.99 7.31
N LEU A 185 -6.28 -1.72 7.60
CA LEU A 185 -5.19 -2.65 7.36
C LEU A 185 -4.74 -3.28 8.67
N LEU A 186 -4.76 -4.60 8.69
CA LEU A 186 -4.24 -5.39 9.79
C LEU A 186 -2.91 -6.04 9.38
N ASP A 187 -1.96 -6.06 10.30
CA ASP A 187 -0.69 -6.74 10.08
C ASP A 187 -0.82 -8.28 10.17
N THR A 188 0.24 -8.99 9.85
CA THR A 188 0.29 -10.46 9.87
C THR A 188 0.05 -11.08 11.26
N ARG A 189 0.04 -10.27 12.32
CA ARG A 189 -0.27 -10.69 13.69
C ARG A 189 -1.74 -10.48 14.06
N GLY A 190 -2.49 -9.79 13.20
CA GLY A 190 -3.88 -9.41 13.43
C GLY A 190 -4.04 -8.11 14.24
N ASN A 191 -3.04 -7.25 14.22
CA ASN A 191 -3.17 -5.93 14.82
C ASN A 191 -3.64 -4.90 13.78
N LEU A 192 -4.51 -4.02 14.19
CA LEU A 192 -4.91 -2.84 13.43
C LEU A 192 -3.71 -1.88 13.35
N ARG A 193 -3.35 -1.50 12.14
CA ARG A 193 -2.18 -0.69 11.86
C ARG A 193 -2.51 0.61 11.17
N VAL A 194 -3.47 0.57 10.26
CA VAL A 194 -3.83 1.72 9.43
C VAL A 194 -5.33 1.75 9.23
N GLU A 195 -5.87 2.96 9.20
CA GLU A 195 -7.22 3.25 8.77
C GLU A 195 -7.16 4.26 7.62
N PHE A 196 -7.90 3.98 6.57
CA PHE A 196 -8.18 4.90 5.48
C PHE A 196 -9.67 5.22 5.48
N ALA A 197 -9.99 6.50 5.53
CA ALA A 197 -11.36 6.98 5.34
C ALA A 197 -11.71 7.02 3.85
N ASP A 198 -12.97 6.81 3.54
CA ASP A 198 -13.54 6.88 2.18
C ASP A 198 -12.78 6.03 1.14
N VAL A 199 -12.31 6.67 0.06
CA VAL A 199 -11.62 6.03 -1.07
C VAL A 199 -10.20 6.63 -1.16
N PRO A 200 -9.18 5.98 -0.58
CA PRO A 200 -7.82 6.50 -0.58
C PRO A 200 -7.17 6.49 -1.96
N ASP A 201 -6.02 7.16 -2.08
CA ASP A 201 -5.14 6.96 -3.22
C ASP A 201 -4.67 5.49 -3.27
N PRO A 202 -4.82 4.79 -4.40
CA PRO A 202 -4.43 3.38 -4.50
C PRO A 202 -2.95 3.14 -4.21
N THR A 203 -2.08 4.11 -4.51
CA THR A 203 -0.64 3.99 -4.24
C THR A 203 -0.33 4.00 -2.75
N TRP A 204 -1.13 4.70 -1.94
CA TRP A 204 -1.00 4.71 -0.48
C TRP A 204 -1.41 3.37 0.12
N LEU A 205 -2.55 2.87 -0.31
CA LEU A 205 -3.05 1.55 0.14
C LEU A 205 -2.05 0.45 -0.21
N GLU A 206 -1.53 0.46 -1.45
CA GLU A 206 -0.53 -0.49 -1.92
C GLU A 206 0.79 -0.42 -1.13
N ASN A 207 1.28 0.81 -0.86
CA ASN A 207 2.48 1.04 -0.06
C ASN A 207 2.35 0.43 1.34
N ASP A 208 1.23 0.73 2.01
CA ASP A 208 1.03 0.29 3.38
C ASP A 208 0.86 -1.23 3.48
N ILE A 209 0.16 -1.85 2.52
CA ILE A 209 0.07 -3.31 2.42
C ILE A 209 1.47 -3.93 2.24
N LYS A 210 2.31 -3.39 1.37
CA LYS A 210 3.69 -3.87 1.15
C LYS A 210 4.58 -3.75 2.39
N ILE A 211 4.37 -2.70 3.18
CA ILE A 211 5.10 -2.50 4.44
C ILE A 211 4.66 -3.53 5.48
N LEU A 212 3.35 -3.78 5.61
CA LEU A 212 2.79 -4.69 6.60
C LEU A 212 3.02 -6.17 6.27
N ALA A 213 3.37 -6.49 5.02
CA ALA A 213 3.65 -7.84 4.56
C ALA A 213 5.10 -8.31 4.83
N LYS A 214 5.96 -7.44 5.34
CA LYS A 214 7.37 -7.74 5.68
C LYS A 214 7.52 -8.21 7.11
#